data_f376e1dbe4c1cf566155aaac4f6ec5f6
#
_entry.id   f376e1dbe4c1cf566155aaac4f6ec5f6
#
_cell.length_a   1.000
_cell.length_b   1.000
_cell.length_c   1.000
_cell.angle_alpha   90.00
_cell.angle_beta   90.00
_cell.angle_gamma   90.00
#
_symmetry.space_group_name_H-M   'P 1'
#
loop_
_entity.id
_entity.type
_entity.pdbx_description
1 polymer ?
#
loop_
_entity_poly.entity_id
_entity_poly.type
_entity_poly.pdbx_seq_one_letter_code
_entity_poly.pdbx_strand_id
1 'polypeptide(L)'
;MYEHQEYVSVFLELLTLEADVRAGFDMSLVVPSDPATTKLIHRVAPMFFGHIQPDWGLPKFMKRAVLESSPYLEDDRLVIKCEVTVVRQPQVEETSPDFEVQVPPSDLYDNLGKLLESGEEADVIFKVKRESFSAHKIVLAMRSPVFKVELYGPMSDKRTGRITVKDMQPAVFKALLQFIYTDSLPSMLDLCDNDQKEMVKHLLVAADKYAMERLKLICEGILCRSLDVDSVATTLALADQHHCGNLKNACVQFILTANRMDAVLASKGYTHLKRSCPSVIVDIFERATKSRKIL
;
A
#
# COMPACT_ATOMS: atom_id res chain seq x y z
N MET A 1 21.29 2.66 7.67
CA MET A 1 21.69 2.91 6.27
C MET A 1 22.61 1.82 5.67
N TYR A 2 22.76 0.64 6.29
CA TYR A 2 23.72 -0.38 5.82
C TYR A 2 23.13 -1.74 5.45
N GLU A 3 21.84 -2.02 5.74
CA GLU A 3 21.22 -3.35 5.45
C GLU A 3 20.96 -3.62 3.95
N HIS A 4 20.84 -2.58 3.11
CA HIS A 4 20.66 -2.76 1.66
C HIS A 4 21.95 -3.16 0.93
N GLN A 5 23.11 -3.04 1.55
CA GLN A 5 24.40 -3.43 0.94
C GLN A 5 24.69 -4.95 1.03
N GLU A 6 23.98 -5.68 1.89
CA GLU A 6 24.21 -7.13 2.04
C GLU A 6 23.54 -8.01 0.99
N TYR A 7 22.50 -7.49 0.31
CA TYR A 7 21.69 -8.26 -0.63
C TYR A 7 21.67 -7.64 -2.02
N VAL A 8 21.54 -8.50 -3.02
CA VAL A 8 21.12 -8.11 -4.37
C VAL A 8 19.61 -8.15 -4.40
N SER A 9 18.99 -7.10 -4.95
CA SER A 9 17.54 -6.97 -5.14
C SER A 9 17.23 -7.07 -6.63
N VAL A 10 16.15 -7.76 -7.00
CA VAL A 10 15.72 -7.92 -8.39
C VAL A 10 14.23 -7.69 -8.48
N PHE A 11 13.82 -6.82 -9.40
CA PHE A 11 12.42 -6.46 -9.63
C PHE A 11 12.07 -6.62 -11.10
N LEU A 12 10.83 -7.03 -11.36
CA LEU A 12 10.19 -7.01 -12.66
C LEU A 12 9.19 -5.85 -12.68
N GLU A 13 9.32 -4.96 -13.65
CA GLU A 13 8.48 -3.78 -13.79
C GLU A 13 7.67 -3.84 -15.09
N LEU A 14 6.39 -3.49 -15.01
CA LEU A 14 5.52 -3.29 -16.18
C LEU A 14 5.72 -1.86 -16.69
N LEU A 15 6.29 -1.73 -17.89
CA LEU A 15 6.59 -0.42 -18.50
C LEU A 15 5.38 0.24 -19.16
N THR A 16 4.34 -0.53 -19.52
CA THR A 16 3.11 -0.03 -20.10
C THR A 16 2.06 0.18 -19.03
N LEU A 17 1.76 1.43 -18.71
CA LEU A 17 0.84 1.79 -17.64
C LEU A 17 -0.64 1.68 -18.02
N GLU A 18 -0.95 1.37 -19.26
CA GLU A 18 -2.33 1.33 -19.79
C GLU A 18 -3.01 -0.04 -19.69
N ALA A 19 -2.32 -1.05 -19.18
CA ALA A 19 -2.87 -2.41 -19.09
C ALA A 19 -2.61 -3.05 -17.74
N ASP A 20 -3.65 -3.60 -17.14
CA ASP A 20 -3.51 -4.51 -16.01
C ASP A 20 -3.15 -5.91 -16.51
N VAL A 21 -1.99 -6.41 -16.08
CA VAL A 21 -1.48 -7.71 -16.49
C VAL A 21 -1.39 -8.64 -15.29
N ARG A 22 -1.96 -9.83 -15.40
CA ARG A 22 -1.75 -10.88 -14.43
C ARG A 22 -0.62 -11.78 -14.89
N ALA A 23 0.53 -11.73 -14.21
CA ALA A 23 1.70 -12.51 -14.57
C ALA A 23 2.39 -13.13 -13.35
N GLY A 24 2.88 -14.33 -13.53
CA GLY A 24 3.84 -14.95 -12.62
C GLY A 24 5.23 -14.94 -13.25
N PHE A 25 6.26 -15.06 -12.46
CA PHE A 25 7.62 -15.14 -12.98
C PHE A 25 8.53 -16.00 -12.13
N ASP A 26 9.46 -16.67 -12.82
CA ASP A 26 10.53 -17.48 -12.22
C ASP A 26 11.86 -16.75 -12.44
N MET A 27 12.64 -16.56 -11.36
CA MET A 27 13.97 -15.99 -11.41
C MET A 27 15.02 -17.04 -11.12
N SER A 28 15.97 -17.22 -12.05
CA SER A 28 17.05 -18.18 -11.96
C SER A 28 18.40 -17.52 -12.14
N LEU A 29 19.41 -18.01 -11.44
CA LEU A 29 20.82 -17.71 -11.72
C LEU A 29 21.35 -18.64 -12.78
N VAL A 30 22.16 -18.11 -13.67
CA VAL A 30 22.81 -18.83 -14.76
C VAL A 30 24.32 -18.72 -14.58
N VAL A 31 25.06 -19.82 -14.75
CA VAL A 31 26.52 -19.79 -14.77
C VAL A 31 26.97 -19.13 -16.09
N PRO A 32 27.73 -18.02 -16.06
CA PRO A 32 28.07 -17.28 -17.27
C PRO A 32 28.86 -18.08 -18.30
N SER A 33 29.75 -18.99 -17.87
CA SER A 33 30.53 -19.87 -18.71
C SER A 33 29.79 -21.12 -19.19
N ASP A 34 28.69 -21.49 -18.51
CA ASP A 34 27.84 -22.64 -18.86
C ASP A 34 26.33 -22.28 -18.73
N PRO A 35 25.73 -21.71 -19.76
CA PRO A 35 24.32 -21.29 -19.74
C PRO A 35 23.30 -22.44 -19.51
N ALA A 36 23.72 -23.69 -19.67
CA ALA A 36 22.87 -24.85 -19.38
C ALA A 36 22.72 -25.08 -17.87
N THR A 37 23.71 -24.66 -17.08
CA THR A 37 23.66 -24.75 -15.63
C THR A 37 22.93 -23.59 -15.03
N THR A 38 21.68 -23.85 -14.62
CA THR A 38 20.77 -22.83 -14.03
C THR A 38 20.28 -23.28 -12.67
N LYS A 39 20.06 -22.31 -11.76
CA LYS A 39 19.45 -22.55 -10.45
C LYS A 39 18.26 -21.63 -10.26
N LEU A 40 17.08 -22.23 -10.14
CA LEU A 40 15.88 -21.47 -9.75
C LEU A 40 16.06 -20.96 -8.31
N ILE A 41 15.98 -19.65 -8.17
CA ILE A 41 16.11 -18.98 -6.86
C ILE A 41 14.74 -18.69 -6.30
N HIS A 42 13.81 -18.23 -7.14
CA HIS A 42 12.49 -17.86 -6.69
C HIS A 42 11.43 -18.03 -7.77
N ARG A 43 10.23 -18.43 -7.32
CA ARG A 43 9.02 -18.55 -8.13
C ARG A 43 7.95 -17.66 -7.54
N VAL A 44 7.38 -16.76 -8.33
CA VAL A 44 6.28 -15.88 -7.95
C VAL A 44 5.01 -16.35 -8.65
N ALA A 45 3.99 -16.68 -7.85
CA ALA A 45 2.67 -17.00 -8.36
C ALA A 45 2.08 -15.81 -9.14
N PRO A 46 1.15 -16.04 -10.08
CA PRO A 46 0.56 -14.96 -10.87
C PRO A 46 -0.06 -13.86 -10.01
N MET A 47 0.49 -12.66 -10.12
CA MET A 47 0.08 -11.43 -9.44
C MET A 47 -0.35 -10.38 -10.46
N PHE A 48 -1.05 -9.35 -10.01
CA PHE A 48 -1.46 -8.24 -10.87
C PHE A 48 -0.35 -7.19 -10.93
N PHE A 49 0.04 -6.85 -12.15
CA PHE A 49 0.83 -5.67 -12.49
C PHE A 49 -0.12 -4.66 -13.10
N GLY A 50 -0.10 -3.43 -12.64
CA GLY A 50 -0.96 -2.38 -13.14
C GLY A 50 -0.52 -1.01 -12.64
N HIS A 51 -1.32 -0.02 -12.91
CA HIS A 51 -1.02 1.38 -12.61
C HIS A 51 -0.70 1.64 -11.11
N ILE A 52 -1.35 0.90 -10.20
CA ILE A 52 -1.14 1.06 -8.74
C ILE A 52 0.11 0.34 -8.26
N GLN A 53 0.48 -0.75 -8.91
CA GLN A 53 1.65 -1.55 -8.57
C GLN A 53 2.31 -2.08 -9.84
N PRO A 54 3.17 -1.27 -10.46
CA PRO A 54 3.81 -1.63 -11.73
C PRO A 54 4.93 -2.64 -11.55
N ASP A 55 5.49 -2.78 -10.35
CA ASP A 55 6.66 -3.60 -10.08
C ASP A 55 6.42 -4.66 -9.01
N TRP A 56 7.01 -5.83 -9.22
CA TRP A 56 7.08 -6.91 -8.24
C TRP A 56 8.48 -7.52 -8.26
N GLY A 57 9.01 -7.83 -7.08
CA GLY A 57 10.35 -8.41 -7.02
C GLY A 57 10.78 -8.87 -5.65
N LEU A 58 12.05 -9.13 -5.54
CA LEU A 58 12.71 -9.67 -4.37
C LEU A 58 13.73 -8.67 -3.83
N PRO A 59 13.40 -7.93 -2.76
CA PRO A 59 14.35 -7.01 -2.12
C PRO A 59 15.59 -7.71 -1.57
N LYS A 60 15.48 -9.00 -1.27
CA LYS A 60 16.56 -9.87 -0.75
C LYS A 60 16.69 -11.11 -1.62
N PHE A 61 16.98 -10.89 -2.92
CA PHE A 61 17.12 -11.98 -3.88
C PHE A 61 18.25 -12.95 -3.50
N MET A 62 19.43 -12.41 -3.17
CA MET A 62 20.57 -13.20 -2.69
C MET A 62 21.54 -12.35 -1.88
N LYS A 63 22.15 -12.92 -0.84
CA LYS A 63 23.25 -12.25 -0.11
C LYS A 63 24.46 -12.08 -1.02
N ARG A 64 25.06 -10.88 -1.01
CA ARG A 64 26.27 -10.58 -1.81
C ARG A 64 27.40 -11.54 -1.53
N ALA A 65 27.72 -11.80 -0.27
CA ALA A 65 28.80 -12.72 0.12
C ALA A 65 28.57 -14.15 -0.41
N VAL A 66 27.31 -14.60 -0.49
CA VAL A 66 26.97 -15.92 -1.07
C VAL A 66 27.11 -15.89 -2.58
N LEU A 67 26.72 -14.79 -3.23
CA LEU A 67 26.83 -14.62 -4.67
C LEU A 67 28.31 -14.57 -5.11
N GLU A 68 29.13 -13.79 -4.40
CA GLU A 68 30.57 -13.62 -4.65
C GLU A 68 31.38 -14.92 -4.50
N SER A 69 30.90 -15.84 -3.63
CA SER A 69 31.52 -17.17 -3.45
C SER A 69 30.91 -18.25 -4.34
N SER A 70 29.97 -17.88 -5.22
CA SER A 70 29.22 -18.83 -6.05
C SER A 70 29.74 -18.90 -7.50
N PRO A 71 29.48 -19.99 -8.25
CA PRO A 71 29.82 -20.06 -9.67
C PRO A 71 28.94 -19.19 -10.57
N TYR A 72 27.97 -18.44 -10.01
CA TYR A 72 27.05 -17.59 -10.78
C TYR A 72 27.61 -16.19 -11.00
N LEU A 73 28.69 -15.80 -10.32
CA LEU A 73 29.42 -14.56 -10.58
C LEU A 73 30.80 -14.91 -11.12
N GLU A 74 31.04 -14.65 -12.39
CA GLU A 74 32.31 -14.87 -13.08
C GLU A 74 32.76 -13.55 -13.75
N ASP A 75 34.00 -13.15 -13.54
CA ASP A 75 34.60 -11.93 -14.11
C ASP A 75 33.72 -10.68 -13.93
N ASP A 76 33.15 -10.52 -12.72
CA ASP A 76 32.22 -9.44 -12.37
C ASP A 76 30.92 -9.43 -13.19
N ARG A 77 30.61 -10.55 -13.84
CA ARG A 77 29.42 -10.76 -14.66
C ARG A 77 28.42 -11.67 -13.96
N LEU A 78 27.21 -11.16 -13.75
CA LEU A 78 26.06 -11.88 -13.23
C LEU A 78 24.99 -12.01 -14.33
N VAL A 79 24.51 -13.24 -14.54
CA VAL A 79 23.42 -13.52 -15.49
C VAL A 79 22.18 -14.01 -14.72
N ILE A 80 21.10 -13.26 -14.81
CA ILE A 80 19.79 -13.60 -14.23
C ILE A 80 18.84 -13.92 -15.38
N LYS A 81 18.26 -15.11 -15.38
CA LYS A 81 17.20 -15.53 -16.28
C LYS A 81 15.86 -15.27 -15.60
N CYS A 82 14.99 -14.51 -16.25
CA CYS A 82 13.62 -14.29 -15.83
C CYS A 82 12.67 -14.92 -16.86
N GLU A 83 11.86 -15.88 -16.42
CA GLU A 83 10.80 -16.47 -17.23
C GLU A 83 9.45 -15.93 -16.76
N VAL A 84 8.76 -15.18 -17.61
CA VAL A 84 7.48 -14.55 -17.30
C VAL A 84 6.34 -15.35 -17.92
N THR A 85 5.36 -15.73 -17.11
CA THR A 85 4.13 -16.39 -17.55
C THR A 85 2.98 -15.43 -17.39
N VAL A 86 2.46 -14.92 -18.52
CA VAL A 86 1.27 -14.06 -18.52
C VAL A 86 0.02 -14.95 -18.52
N VAL A 87 -0.83 -14.75 -17.52
CA VAL A 87 -2.14 -15.41 -17.45
C VAL A 87 -3.12 -14.57 -18.27
N ARG A 88 -3.38 -15.02 -19.49
CA ARG A 88 -4.47 -14.47 -20.30
C ARG A 88 -5.78 -15.08 -19.82
N GLN A 89 -6.82 -14.28 -19.65
CA GLN A 89 -8.16 -14.82 -19.56
C GLN A 89 -8.43 -15.55 -20.89
N PRO A 90 -9.02 -16.77 -20.87
CA PRO A 90 -9.39 -17.43 -22.10
C PRO A 90 -10.35 -16.51 -22.85
N GLN A 91 -9.86 -15.94 -23.97
CA GLN A 91 -10.76 -15.34 -24.94
C GLN A 91 -11.43 -16.51 -25.63
N VAL A 92 -12.72 -16.66 -25.41
CA VAL A 92 -13.57 -17.48 -26.27
C VAL A 92 -13.57 -16.73 -27.59
N GLU A 93 -12.85 -17.25 -28.59
CA GLU A 93 -12.98 -16.80 -29.97
C GLU A 93 -14.39 -17.18 -30.43
N GLU A 94 -15.35 -16.31 -30.15
CA GLU A 94 -16.56 -16.28 -30.94
C GLU A 94 -16.14 -15.75 -32.33
N THR A 95 -16.19 -16.61 -33.33
CA THR A 95 -16.08 -16.24 -34.73
C THR A 95 -17.27 -15.36 -35.12
N SER A 96 -17.19 -14.09 -34.76
CA SER A 96 -18.08 -13.04 -35.25
C SER A 96 -17.31 -12.15 -36.26
N PRO A 97 -17.97 -11.70 -37.34
CA PRO A 97 -17.30 -10.97 -38.40
C PRO A 97 -16.68 -9.66 -37.92
N ASP A 98 -15.57 -9.26 -38.53
CA ASP A 98 -14.67 -8.14 -38.29
C ASP A 98 -15.31 -6.75 -38.08
N PHE A 99 -16.11 -6.57 -37.04
CA PHE A 99 -16.57 -5.26 -36.58
C PHE A 99 -16.34 -5.13 -35.08
N GLU A 100 -15.07 -5.14 -34.66
CA GLU A 100 -14.73 -4.83 -33.28
C GLU A 100 -14.85 -3.31 -33.08
N VAL A 101 -15.93 -2.91 -32.42
CA VAL A 101 -16.07 -1.52 -31.96
C VAL A 101 -15.15 -1.34 -30.76
N GLN A 102 -14.08 -0.57 -30.95
CA GLN A 102 -13.20 -0.21 -29.84
C GLN A 102 -13.96 0.73 -28.89
N VAL A 103 -14.31 0.20 -27.72
CA VAL A 103 -14.91 0.99 -26.64
C VAL A 103 -13.77 1.62 -25.84
N PRO A 104 -13.68 2.96 -25.75
CA PRO A 104 -12.66 3.60 -24.92
C PRO A 104 -12.85 3.23 -23.45
N PRO A 105 -11.78 3.30 -22.62
CA PRO A 105 -11.91 3.09 -21.18
C PRO A 105 -12.92 4.08 -20.57
N SER A 106 -13.54 3.68 -19.46
CA SER A 106 -14.53 4.53 -18.79
C SER A 106 -13.86 5.80 -18.25
N ASP A 107 -14.44 6.94 -18.55
CA ASP A 107 -14.05 8.28 -18.08
C ASP A 107 -14.80 8.71 -16.80
N LEU A 108 -15.55 7.79 -16.18
CA LEU A 108 -16.42 8.08 -15.04
C LEU A 108 -15.63 8.70 -13.86
N TYR A 109 -14.50 8.12 -13.52
CA TYR A 109 -13.67 8.61 -12.41
C TYR A 109 -13.03 9.96 -12.72
N ASP A 110 -12.62 10.18 -13.97
CA ASP A 110 -12.08 11.47 -14.42
C ASP A 110 -13.15 12.57 -14.35
N ASN A 111 -14.36 12.26 -14.77
CA ASN A 111 -15.47 13.21 -14.73
C ASN A 111 -15.89 13.52 -13.28
N LEU A 112 -15.91 12.52 -12.40
CA LEU A 112 -16.14 12.74 -10.96
C LEU A 112 -15.01 13.56 -10.33
N GLY A 113 -13.77 13.34 -10.72
CA GLY A 113 -12.62 14.13 -10.28
C GLY A 113 -12.76 15.62 -10.69
N LYS A 114 -13.10 15.88 -11.95
CA LYS A 114 -13.38 17.24 -12.45
C LYS A 114 -14.55 17.90 -11.71
N LEU A 115 -15.60 17.15 -11.40
CA LEU A 115 -16.73 17.64 -10.63
C LEU A 115 -16.31 18.06 -9.21
N LEU A 116 -15.41 17.31 -8.56
CA LEU A 116 -14.87 17.69 -7.26
C LEU A 116 -14.02 18.96 -7.36
N GLU A 117 -13.18 19.08 -8.39
CA GLU A 117 -12.29 20.23 -8.59
C GLU A 117 -13.05 21.51 -8.93
N SER A 118 -14.06 21.43 -9.80
CA SER A 118 -14.88 22.59 -10.17
C SER A 118 -15.80 23.03 -9.02
N GLY A 119 -16.24 22.09 -8.17
CA GLY A 119 -17.24 22.34 -7.14
C GLY A 119 -18.61 22.76 -7.70
N GLU A 120 -18.87 22.52 -8.99
CA GLU A 120 -20.15 22.83 -9.63
C GLU A 120 -21.29 22.06 -8.94
N GLU A 121 -22.40 22.78 -8.63
CA GLU A 121 -23.57 22.24 -7.93
C GLU A 121 -23.24 21.58 -6.55
N ALA A 122 -22.11 21.93 -5.93
CA ALA A 122 -21.79 21.46 -4.59
C ALA A 122 -22.83 21.93 -3.56
N ASP A 123 -23.37 21.00 -2.79
CA ASP A 123 -24.46 21.24 -1.82
C ASP A 123 -24.02 21.11 -0.36
N VAL A 124 -22.71 20.91 -0.11
CA VAL A 124 -22.09 20.91 1.22
C VAL A 124 -20.69 21.54 1.18
N ILE A 125 -20.34 22.26 2.25
CA ILE A 125 -19.00 22.83 2.43
C ILE A 125 -18.43 22.31 3.75
N PHE A 126 -17.27 21.68 3.68
CA PHE A 126 -16.52 21.26 4.85
C PHE A 126 -15.47 22.30 5.22
N LYS A 127 -15.47 22.74 6.49
CA LYS A 127 -14.42 23.59 7.03
C LYS A 127 -13.44 22.73 7.83
N VAL A 128 -12.20 22.64 7.34
CA VAL A 128 -11.11 21.89 7.98
C VAL A 128 -10.03 22.88 8.35
N LYS A 129 -9.90 23.19 9.64
CA LYS A 129 -9.01 24.26 10.13
C LYS A 129 -9.30 25.60 9.43
N ARG A 130 -8.42 26.07 8.56
CA ARG A 130 -8.53 27.34 7.83
C ARG A 130 -9.00 27.18 6.39
N GLU A 131 -9.11 25.95 5.91
CA GLU A 131 -9.49 25.64 4.53
C GLU A 131 -10.95 25.21 4.43
N SER A 132 -11.54 25.42 3.27
CA SER A 132 -12.90 25.02 2.95
C SER A 132 -12.91 24.15 1.71
N PHE A 133 -13.69 23.08 1.75
CA PHE A 133 -13.81 22.10 0.67
C PHE A 133 -15.28 21.96 0.30
N SER A 134 -15.59 22.24 -0.95
CA SER A 134 -16.92 22.01 -1.53
C SER A 134 -17.06 20.55 -1.94
N ALA A 135 -18.25 19.96 -1.74
CA ALA A 135 -18.50 18.59 -2.10
C ALA A 135 -20.00 18.34 -2.34
N HIS A 136 -20.33 17.12 -2.81
CA HIS A 136 -21.69 16.70 -3.14
C HIS A 136 -22.14 15.63 -2.14
N LYS A 137 -23.19 15.95 -1.38
CA LYS A 137 -23.73 15.06 -0.33
C LYS A 137 -24.01 13.67 -0.83
N ILE A 138 -24.59 13.56 -2.03
CA ILE A 138 -24.97 12.26 -2.58
C ILE A 138 -23.74 11.37 -2.86
N VAL A 139 -22.65 11.96 -3.38
CA VAL A 139 -21.40 11.23 -3.66
C VAL A 139 -20.77 10.74 -2.36
N LEU A 140 -20.71 11.62 -1.34
CA LEU A 140 -20.18 11.27 -0.03
C LEU A 140 -20.99 10.17 0.65
N ALA A 141 -22.33 10.31 0.63
CA ALA A 141 -23.25 9.36 1.27
C ALA A 141 -23.28 7.99 0.58
N MET A 142 -23.05 7.96 -0.73
CA MET A 142 -22.95 6.71 -1.50
C MET A 142 -21.70 5.90 -1.11
N ARG A 143 -20.60 6.59 -0.80
CA ARG A 143 -19.29 5.97 -0.54
C ARG A 143 -19.01 5.72 0.93
N SER A 144 -19.64 6.47 1.84
CA SER A 144 -19.40 6.37 3.28
C SER A 144 -20.71 6.32 4.06
N PRO A 145 -20.93 5.25 4.84
CA PRO A 145 -22.11 5.17 5.71
C PRO A 145 -22.09 6.23 6.80
N VAL A 146 -20.92 6.68 7.24
CA VAL A 146 -20.78 7.76 8.23
C VAL A 146 -21.22 9.08 7.64
N PHE A 147 -20.75 9.45 6.45
CA PHE A 147 -21.23 10.63 5.75
C PHE A 147 -22.73 10.55 5.44
N LYS A 148 -23.24 9.36 5.12
CA LYS A 148 -24.67 9.17 4.91
C LYS A 148 -25.49 9.58 6.14
N VAL A 149 -25.07 9.13 7.33
CA VAL A 149 -25.75 9.47 8.59
C VAL A 149 -25.53 10.94 8.95
N GLU A 150 -24.33 11.47 8.78
CA GLU A 150 -24.00 12.86 9.08
C GLU A 150 -24.78 13.86 8.20
N LEU A 151 -24.92 13.55 6.91
CA LEU A 151 -25.53 14.45 5.93
C LEU A 151 -27.06 14.32 5.81
N TYR A 152 -27.58 13.12 5.99
CA TYR A 152 -29.00 12.81 5.77
C TYR A 152 -29.72 12.25 7.02
N GLY A 153 -28.98 12.00 8.09
CA GLY A 153 -29.55 11.47 9.33
C GLY A 153 -30.46 12.47 10.05
N PRO A 154 -31.17 12.02 11.09
CA PRO A 154 -32.11 12.86 11.84
C PRO A 154 -31.46 14.07 12.53
N MET A 155 -30.17 13.98 12.85
CA MET A 155 -29.39 15.03 13.53
C MET A 155 -28.63 15.95 12.55
N SER A 156 -28.81 15.77 11.24
CA SER A 156 -28.15 16.61 10.24
C SER A 156 -28.66 18.03 10.31
N ASP A 157 -27.73 19.01 10.36
CA ASP A 157 -28.09 20.42 10.25
C ASP A 157 -28.41 20.78 8.78
N LYS A 158 -29.69 20.64 8.44
CA LYS A 158 -30.21 20.93 7.09
C LYS A 158 -30.13 22.41 6.69
N ARG A 159 -29.87 23.33 7.66
CA ARG A 159 -29.95 24.76 7.42
C ARG A 159 -28.69 25.40 6.90
N THR A 160 -27.50 24.91 7.34
CA THR A 160 -26.25 25.62 7.07
C THR A 160 -25.47 25.09 5.88
N GLY A 161 -25.64 23.83 5.49
CA GLY A 161 -24.84 23.19 4.43
C GLY A 161 -23.33 23.24 4.71
N ARG A 162 -22.95 23.62 5.95
CA ARG A 162 -21.55 23.73 6.37
C ARG A 162 -21.26 22.81 7.54
N ILE A 163 -20.19 22.02 7.41
CA ILE A 163 -19.75 21.07 8.43
C ILE A 163 -18.33 21.40 8.82
N THR A 164 -18.04 21.43 10.13
CA THR A 164 -16.68 21.66 10.64
C THR A 164 -16.03 20.35 11.03
N VAL A 165 -14.92 20.01 10.36
CA VAL A 165 -14.08 18.87 10.71
C VAL A 165 -12.92 19.33 11.57
N LYS A 166 -12.90 18.94 12.85
CA LYS A 166 -11.94 19.47 13.84
C LYS A 166 -10.63 18.67 13.89
N ASP A 167 -10.71 17.36 13.75
CA ASP A 167 -9.61 16.43 14.08
C ASP A 167 -8.89 15.90 12.83
N MET A 168 -8.71 16.75 11.84
CA MET A 168 -8.07 16.35 10.58
C MET A 168 -7.21 17.48 9.99
N GLN A 169 -6.16 17.09 9.28
CA GLN A 169 -5.37 18.03 8.48
C GLN A 169 -6.07 18.26 7.13
N PRO A 170 -6.02 19.49 6.58
CA PRO A 170 -6.63 19.79 5.28
C PRO A 170 -6.16 18.88 4.14
N ALA A 171 -4.86 18.57 4.08
CA ALA A 171 -4.30 17.69 3.07
C ALA A 171 -4.88 16.26 3.15
N VAL A 172 -5.08 15.74 4.37
CA VAL A 172 -5.70 14.42 4.59
C VAL A 172 -7.16 14.42 4.14
N PHE A 173 -7.90 15.48 4.46
CA PHE A 173 -9.30 15.61 4.05
C PHE A 173 -9.43 15.74 2.53
N LYS A 174 -8.53 16.47 1.88
CA LYS A 174 -8.45 16.59 0.42
C LYS A 174 -8.22 15.22 -0.22
N ALA A 175 -7.26 14.44 0.29
CA ALA A 175 -6.98 13.09 -0.20
C ALA A 175 -8.16 12.13 0.02
N LEU A 176 -8.85 12.24 1.16
CA LEU A 176 -10.07 11.48 1.44
C LEU A 176 -11.17 11.79 0.42
N LEU A 177 -11.42 13.09 0.15
CA LEU A 177 -12.40 13.52 -0.86
C LEU A 177 -12.03 13.01 -2.25
N GLN A 178 -10.77 13.16 -2.66
CA GLN A 178 -10.31 12.64 -3.94
C GLN A 178 -10.58 11.15 -4.05
N PHE A 179 -10.24 10.36 -3.04
CA PHE A 179 -10.51 8.91 -3.04
C PHE A 179 -12.02 8.60 -3.13
N ILE A 180 -12.87 9.36 -2.45
CA ILE A 180 -14.33 9.17 -2.52
C ILE A 180 -14.83 9.34 -3.96
N TYR A 181 -14.32 10.31 -4.71
CA TYR A 181 -14.76 10.62 -6.07
C TYR A 181 -14.11 9.72 -7.11
N THR A 182 -12.81 9.46 -7.00
CA THR A 182 -12.01 8.84 -8.06
C THR A 182 -11.57 7.40 -7.78
N ASP A 183 -11.83 6.88 -6.56
CA ASP A 183 -11.32 5.58 -6.05
C ASP A 183 -9.80 5.46 -6.13
N SER A 184 -9.08 6.57 -6.32
CA SER A 184 -7.62 6.66 -6.42
C SER A 184 -7.04 7.60 -5.38
N LEU A 185 -5.81 7.32 -4.95
CA LEU A 185 -5.06 8.23 -4.08
C LEU A 185 -4.39 9.32 -4.92
N PRO A 186 -4.24 10.54 -4.37
CA PRO A 186 -3.43 11.57 -5.02
C PRO A 186 -2.00 11.07 -5.20
N SER A 187 -1.32 11.54 -6.27
CA SER A 187 0.09 11.26 -6.44
C SER A 187 0.86 11.81 -5.24
N MET A 188 1.48 10.90 -4.48
CA MET A 188 2.30 11.26 -3.32
C MET A 188 3.78 11.47 -3.69
N LEU A 189 4.10 11.58 -4.98
CA LEU A 189 5.46 11.67 -5.52
C LEU A 189 6.22 12.92 -5.06
N ASP A 190 5.50 13.96 -4.63
CA ASP A 190 6.09 15.24 -4.20
C ASP A 190 6.42 15.29 -2.70
N LEU A 191 6.08 14.25 -1.93
CA LEU A 191 6.37 14.18 -0.49
C LEU A 191 7.67 13.42 -0.24
N CYS A 192 8.45 13.86 0.74
CA CYS A 192 9.57 13.04 1.22
C CYS A 192 9.03 11.78 1.92
N ASP A 193 9.83 10.71 1.95
CA ASP A 193 9.41 9.40 2.49
C ASP A 193 8.75 9.47 3.87
N ASN A 194 9.22 10.35 4.74
CA ASN A 194 8.69 10.49 6.09
C ASN A 194 7.33 11.20 6.12
N ASP A 195 7.17 12.28 5.34
CA ASP A 195 5.90 13.01 5.25
C ASP A 195 4.83 12.16 4.56
N GLN A 196 5.23 11.36 3.60
CA GLN A 196 4.36 10.40 2.93
C GLN A 196 3.83 9.34 3.92
N LYS A 197 4.69 8.75 4.75
CA LYS A 197 4.28 7.79 5.79
C LYS A 197 3.30 8.39 6.78
N GLU A 198 3.58 9.60 7.27
CA GLU A 198 2.68 10.29 8.20
C GLU A 198 1.34 10.62 7.55
N MET A 199 1.34 11.05 6.30
CA MET A 199 0.13 11.30 5.53
C MET A 199 -0.73 10.03 5.41
N VAL A 200 -0.12 8.88 5.09
CA VAL A 200 -0.82 7.59 4.99
C VAL A 200 -1.38 7.13 6.34
N LYS A 201 -0.65 7.34 7.45
CA LYS A 201 -1.16 7.07 8.79
C LYS A 201 -2.40 7.90 9.12
N HIS A 202 -2.36 9.19 8.83
CA HIS A 202 -3.52 10.07 9.03
C HIS A 202 -4.68 9.71 8.13
N LEU A 203 -4.40 9.29 6.90
CA LEU A 203 -5.43 8.85 5.96
C LEU A 203 -6.07 7.52 6.38
N LEU A 204 -5.30 6.60 6.97
CA LEU A 204 -5.83 5.37 7.57
C LEU A 204 -6.83 5.70 8.69
N VAL A 205 -6.47 6.64 9.58
CA VAL A 205 -7.37 7.10 10.66
C VAL A 205 -8.64 7.73 10.09
N ALA A 206 -8.51 8.52 9.03
CA ALA A 206 -9.66 9.12 8.35
C ALA A 206 -10.53 8.04 7.69
N ALA A 207 -9.93 7.06 7.03
CA ALA A 207 -10.62 5.94 6.41
C ALA A 207 -11.43 5.12 7.43
N ASP A 208 -10.85 4.84 8.58
CA ASP A 208 -11.52 4.16 9.69
C ASP A 208 -12.69 5.00 10.23
N LYS A 209 -12.47 6.29 10.51
CA LYS A 209 -13.50 7.23 10.99
C LYS A 209 -14.71 7.32 10.07
N TYR A 210 -14.50 7.33 8.75
CA TYR A 210 -15.56 7.43 7.75
C TYR A 210 -16.01 6.08 7.18
N ALA A 211 -15.58 4.97 7.81
CA ALA A 211 -15.92 3.60 7.42
C ALA A 211 -15.63 3.32 5.92
N MET A 212 -14.45 3.76 5.47
CA MET A 212 -13.94 3.58 4.11
C MET A 212 -12.99 2.38 4.07
N GLU A 213 -13.55 1.16 4.15
CA GLU A 213 -12.77 -0.07 4.34
C GLU A 213 -11.71 -0.29 3.25
N ARG A 214 -12.08 -0.06 1.98
CA ARG A 214 -11.14 -0.19 0.85
C ARG A 214 -9.94 0.76 0.99
N LEU A 215 -10.18 2.03 1.35
CA LEU A 215 -9.11 3.01 1.58
C LEU A 215 -8.23 2.59 2.76
N LYS A 216 -8.84 2.10 3.84
CA LYS A 216 -8.13 1.59 5.01
C LYS A 216 -7.18 0.46 4.64
N LEU A 217 -7.64 -0.53 3.87
CA LEU A 217 -6.81 -1.64 3.40
C LEU A 217 -5.67 -1.19 2.47
N ILE A 218 -5.90 -0.20 1.61
CA ILE A 218 -4.86 0.39 0.77
C ILE A 218 -3.78 1.05 1.64
N CYS A 219 -4.18 1.85 2.64
CA CYS A 219 -3.26 2.48 3.58
C CYS A 219 -2.46 1.44 4.39
N GLU A 220 -3.12 0.37 4.86
CA GLU A 220 -2.42 -0.75 5.51
C GLU A 220 -1.34 -1.35 4.60
N GLY A 221 -1.69 -1.63 3.35
CA GLY A 221 -0.75 -2.18 2.37
C GLY A 221 0.46 -1.29 2.14
N ILE A 222 0.27 0.03 2.04
CA ILE A 222 1.37 1.00 1.88
C ILE A 222 2.27 1.00 3.13
N LEU A 223 1.68 1.05 4.32
CA LEU A 223 2.42 1.06 5.58
C LEU A 223 3.19 -0.24 5.82
N CYS A 224 2.62 -1.40 5.45
CA CYS A 224 3.31 -2.69 5.54
C CYS A 224 4.61 -2.72 4.73
N ARG A 225 4.64 -2.07 3.56
CA ARG A 225 5.82 -2.01 2.69
C ARG A 225 6.88 -1.02 3.16
N SER A 226 6.49 -0.01 3.94
CA SER A 226 7.36 1.08 4.38
C SER A 226 7.81 0.99 5.84
N LEU A 227 7.72 -0.20 6.46
CA LEU A 227 8.12 -0.41 7.86
C LEU A 227 9.64 -0.21 8.04
N ASP A 228 10.00 0.55 9.08
CA ASP A 228 11.37 0.74 9.54
C ASP A 228 11.43 0.68 11.08
N VAL A 229 12.64 0.64 11.63
CA VAL A 229 12.89 0.49 13.08
C VAL A 229 12.31 1.67 13.87
N ASP A 230 12.39 2.88 13.33
CA ASP A 230 11.99 4.10 14.03
C ASP A 230 10.46 4.25 14.07
N SER A 231 9.78 3.84 13.01
CA SER A 231 8.33 4.01 12.83
C SER A 231 7.49 2.79 13.22
N VAL A 232 8.07 1.57 13.25
CA VAL A 232 7.30 0.33 13.46
C VAL A 232 6.52 0.32 14.77
N ALA A 233 7.06 0.85 15.86
CA ALA A 233 6.38 0.85 17.15
C ALA A 233 5.15 1.78 17.15
N THR A 234 5.24 2.96 16.53
CA THR A 234 4.11 3.89 16.39
C THR A 234 3.08 3.36 15.41
N THR A 235 3.52 2.72 14.33
CA THR A 235 2.65 2.08 13.34
C THR A 235 1.90 0.89 13.95
N LEU A 236 2.55 0.11 14.82
CA LEU A 236 1.93 -1.00 15.54
C LEU A 236 0.85 -0.52 16.51
N ALA A 237 1.12 0.58 17.25
CA ALA A 237 0.12 1.18 18.11
C ALA A 237 -1.11 1.66 17.33
N LEU A 238 -0.89 2.30 16.19
CA LEU A 238 -1.96 2.73 15.28
C LEU A 238 -2.76 1.53 14.76
N ALA A 239 -2.08 0.46 14.33
CA ALA A 239 -2.72 -0.74 13.82
C ALA A 239 -3.60 -1.43 14.87
N ASP A 240 -3.16 -1.48 16.12
CA ASP A 240 -3.95 -2.03 17.22
C ASP A 240 -5.18 -1.16 17.53
N GLN A 241 -4.99 0.16 17.62
CA GLN A 241 -6.06 1.13 17.91
C GLN A 241 -7.17 1.13 16.85
N HIS A 242 -6.82 0.96 15.60
CA HIS A 242 -7.76 0.99 14.46
C HIS A 242 -8.11 -0.41 13.93
N HIS A 243 -7.81 -1.47 14.69
CA HIS A 243 -8.13 -2.85 14.37
C HIS A 243 -7.61 -3.31 12.99
N CYS A 244 -6.41 -2.86 12.61
CA CYS A 244 -5.75 -3.20 11.35
C CYS A 244 -4.95 -4.50 11.49
N GLY A 245 -5.63 -5.65 11.38
CA GLY A 245 -5.05 -6.95 11.68
C GLY A 245 -3.85 -7.32 10.81
N ASN A 246 -3.89 -7.01 9.51
CA ASN A 246 -2.79 -7.28 8.60
C ASN A 246 -1.55 -6.44 8.93
N LEU A 247 -1.75 -5.13 9.15
CA LEU A 247 -0.67 -4.22 9.52
C LEU A 247 -0.07 -4.58 10.89
N LYS A 248 -0.92 -4.93 11.88
CA LYS A 248 -0.47 -5.41 13.20
C LYS A 248 0.43 -6.63 13.05
N ASN A 249 0.01 -7.62 12.28
CA ASN A 249 0.81 -8.82 12.04
C ASN A 249 2.14 -8.51 11.32
N ALA A 250 2.11 -7.65 10.31
CA ALA A 250 3.31 -7.23 9.58
C ALA A 250 4.32 -6.53 10.51
N CYS A 251 3.87 -5.61 11.37
CA CYS A 251 4.70 -4.93 12.35
C CYS A 251 5.34 -5.92 13.35
N VAL A 252 4.55 -6.86 13.88
CA VAL A 252 5.06 -7.88 14.82
C VAL A 252 6.09 -8.76 14.13
N GLN A 253 5.84 -9.23 12.92
CA GLN A 253 6.82 -10.00 12.14
C GLN A 253 8.09 -9.20 11.87
N PHE A 254 7.97 -7.93 11.51
CA PHE A 254 9.11 -7.05 11.30
C PHE A 254 10.00 -6.95 12.53
N ILE A 255 9.40 -6.80 13.73
CA ILE A 255 10.12 -6.69 15.02
C ILE A 255 10.83 -8.00 15.36
N LEU A 256 10.18 -9.15 15.12
CA LEU A 256 10.72 -10.46 15.47
C LEU A 256 11.79 -10.95 14.50
N THR A 257 11.87 -10.39 13.30
CA THR A 257 12.82 -10.80 12.26
C THR A 257 14.15 -10.04 12.42
N ALA A 258 15.26 -10.72 12.17
CA ALA A 258 16.60 -10.14 12.01
C ALA A 258 17.13 -9.29 13.20
N ASN A 259 16.97 -9.75 14.45
CA ASN A 259 17.52 -9.09 15.67
C ASN A 259 17.19 -7.58 15.82
N ARG A 260 16.02 -7.16 15.29
CA ARG A 260 15.60 -5.75 15.36
C ARG A 260 15.01 -5.36 16.72
N MET A 261 14.74 -6.34 17.56
CA MET A 261 14.10 -6.12 18.86
C MET A 261 14.81 -5.07 19.70
N ASP A 262 16.13 -5.16 19.86
CA ASP A 262 16.89 -4.23 20.69
C ASP A 262 16.84 -2.79 20.13
N ALA A 263 16.94 -2.63 18.82
CA ALA A 263 16.84 -1.34 18.16
C ALA A 263 15.44 -0.72 18.32
N VAL A 264 14.39 -1.53 18.21
CA VAL A 264 13.00 -1.08 18.41
C VAL A 264 12.76 -0.71 19.88
N LEU A 265 13.27 -1.49 20.84
CA LEU A 265 13.17 -1.19 22.27
C LEU A 265 13.84 0.16 22.63
N ALA A 266 14.92 0.51 21.94
CA ALA A 266 15.62 1.79 22.11
C ALA A 266 14.90 2.98 21.43
N SER A 267 13.92 2.72 20.57
CA SER A 267 13.21 3.77 19.83
C SER A 267 12.26 4.58 20.72
N LYS A 268 12.06 5.85 20.38
CA LYS A 268 11.07 6.70 21.09
C LYS A 268 9.64 6.17 20.92
N GLY A 269 9.33 5.55 19.81
CA GLY A 269 8.03 4.96 19.50
C GLY A 269 7.65 3.83 20.45
N TYR A 270 8.62 3.05 20.93
CA TYR A 270 8.37 1.96 21.87
C TYR A 270 7.81 2.45 23.21
N THR A 271 8.30 3.57 23.72
CA THR A 271 7.77 4.16 24.96
C THR A 271 6.28 4.52 24.83
N HIS A 272 5.88 5.02 23.65
CA HIS A 272 4.48 5.29 23.34
C HIS A 272 3.68 3.99 23.23
N LEU A 273 4.16 3.00 22.49
CA LEU A 273 3.51 1.69 22.34
C LEU A 273 3.23 1.03 23.68
N LYS A 274 4.23 1.04 24.57
CA LYS A 274 4.10 0.47 25.94
C LYS A 274 2.98 1.11 26.76
N ARG A 275 2.73 2.39 26.57
CA ARG A 275 1.66 3.12 27.29
C ARG A 275 0.29 2.94 26.65
N SER A 276 0.23 2.96 25.31
CA SER A 276 -1.03 2.96 24.56
C SER A 276 -1.61 1.56 24.38
N CYS A 277 -0.77 0.56 24.15
CA CYS A 277 -1.19 -0.80 23.78
C CYS A 277 -0.38 -1.87 24.51
N PRO A 278 -0.52 -1.98 25.87
CA PRO A 278 0.24 -2.94 26.66
C PRO A 278 -0.03 -4.40 26.26
N SER A 279 -1.22 -4.73 25.78
CA SER A 279 -1.58 -6.07 25.29
C SER A 279 -0.74 -6.52 24.09
N VAL A 280 -0.35 -5.59 23.23
CA VAL A 280 0.49 -5.87 22.06
C VAL A 280 1.90 -6.28 22.47
N ILE A 281 2.41 -5.75 23.57
CA ILE A 281 3.72 -6.14 24.11
C ILE A 281 3.70 -7.61 24.56
N VAL A 282 2.60 -8.05 25.18
CA VAL A 282 2.41 -9.45 25.56
C VAL A 282 2.39 -10.35 24.31
N ASP A 283 1.63 -9.95 23.29
CA ASP A 283 1.57 -10.63 21.98
C ASP A 283 2.96 -10.83 21.35
N ILE A 284 3.77 -9.77 21.33
CA ILE A 284 5.15 -9.81 20.81
C ILE A 284 5.98 -10.82 21.62
N PHE A 285 5.89 -10.75 22.95
CA PHE A 285 6.65 -11.64 23.82
C PHE A 285 6.25 -13.11 23.65
N GLU A 286 4.94 -13.41 23.59
CA GLU A 286 4.45 -14.77 23.36
C GLU A 286 4.90 -15.34 22.01
N ARG A 287 4.88 -14.54 20.95
CA ARG A 287 5.35 -14.96 19.61
C ARG A 287 6.86 -15.14 19.58
N ALA A 288 7.63 -14.28 20.24
CA ALA A 288 9.08 -14.41 20.38
C ALA A 288 9.47 -15.71 21.08
N THR A 289 8.75 -16.10 22.16
CA THR A 289 9.02 -17.33 22.89
C THR A 289 8.64 -18.59 22.11
N LYS A 290 7.57 -18.54 21.31
CA LYS A 290 7.18 -19.66 20.43
C LYS A 290 8.18 -19.86 19.29
N SER A 291 8.72 -18.81 18.70
CA SER A 291 9.72 -18.88 17.65
C SER A 291 11.07 -19.49 18.13
N ARG A 292 11.42 -19.29 19.40
CA ARG A 292 12.64 -19.89 20.00
C ARG A 292 12.52 -21.39 20.34
N LYS A 293 11.31 -21.94 20.39
CA LYS A 293 11.08 -23.37 20.70
C LYS A 293 11.13 -24.27 19.44
N ILE A 294 11.27 -23.71 18.26
CA ILE A 294 11.28 -24.43 16.98
C ILE A 294 12.71 -24.54 16.41
N LEU A 295 13.70 -23.93 17.05
CA LEU A 295 15.14 -24.07 16.81
C LEU A 295 15.76 -24.98 17.87
#